data_7ed089aaeb211e924f3b329c80d52cbc
#
_entry.id   7ed089aaeb211e924f3b329c80d52cbc
#
_cell.length_a   1.000
_cell.length_b   1.000
_cell.length_c   1.000
_cell.angle_alpha   90.00
_cell.angle_beta   90.00
_cell.angle_gamma   90.00
#
_symmetry.space_group_name_H-M   'P 1'
#
loop_
_entity.id
_entity.type
_entity.pdbx_description
1 polymer ?
#
loop_
_entity_poly.entity_id
_entity_poly.type
_entity_poly.pdbx_seq_one_letter_code
_entity_poly.pdbx_strand_id
1 'polypeptide(L)'
;MPTYDVAIVGGGIVGLATAYRLTEQYPDLSLTILEKEDRVAAHQTGHNSGVIHSGVFYEPGSLKAENCRVGKRALVDFCERHDVDYEMCGKVVVATHEGEVPELNRIQEKGVANQVECTRIGPEALQEREPHVEGVAALHVPGAGIVDYAQVARAFADRLVDRGHPIQTGAAVRDLHPARDQVTIESTAGTVTARQVVNCAGLYADRVAAMSGQEDLDVQIVPFRGEYYELVPERRGLCRHLIYPVPDPDFPFLGVHFTRMIDGRVECGPSAVLAFAREGYRLRDVHWDELREILAYRGFQRLAARHWRKGLRELLQSMSKQVYLQAARHLIPALQLEDLGASRAGVRAQALHPDGSLEDDFLIMETDRVVNVLNAASPAATSALNIGSLIVETHLTDRLARTQVAGA
;
A
#
# COMPACT_ATOMS: atom_id res chain seq x y z
N MET A 1 24.51 24.18 -6.98
CA MET A 1 23.42 23.26 -6.62
C MET A 1 23.62 21.98 -7.42
N PRO A 2 23.45 20.81 -6.82
CA PRO A 2 23.42 19.57 -7.60
C PRO A 2 22.24 19.57 -8.58
N THR A 3 22.49 19.17 -9.82
CA THR A 3 21.47 19.10 -10.87
C THR A 3 21.31 17.66 -11.33
N TYR A 4 20.07 17.19 -11.42
CA TYR A 4 19.72 15.84 -11.83
C TYR A 4 18.77 15.85 -13.02
N ASP A 5 18.73 14.77 -13.77
CA ASP A 5 17.71 14.59 -14.80
C ASP A 5 16.35 14.31 -14.16
N VAL A 6 16.33 13.47 -13.10
CA VAL A 6 15.11 13.16 -12.34
C VAL A 6 15.36 13.25 -10.84
N ALA A 7 14.45 13.88 -10.10
CA ALA A 7 14.37 13.78 -8.66
C ALA A 7 13.09 13.06 -8.26
N ILE A 8 13.19 12.12 -7.30
CA ILE A 8 12.03 11.41 -6.76
C ILE A 8 11.82 11.86 -5.32
N VAL A 9 10.61 12.28 -4.98
CA VAL A 9 10.22 12.67 -3.64
C VAL A 9 9.54 11.49 -2.95
N GLY A 10 10.22 10.92 -1.95
CA GLY A 10 9.77 9.78 -1.15
C GLY A 10 10.54 8.49 -1.43
N GLY A 11 11.21 7.98 -0.38
CA GLY A 11 11.95 6.72 -0.34
C GLY A 11 11.09 5.51 0.06
N GLY A 12 9.78 5.55 -0.26
CA GLY A 12 8.88 4.42 -0.16
C GLY A 12 9.04 3.45 -1.34
N ILE A 13 8.36 2.29 -1.29
CA ILE A 13 8.53 1.23 -2.29
C ILE A 13 8.18 1.69 -3.71
N VAL A 14 7.19 2.58 -3.88
CA VAL A 14 6.80 3.10 -5.21
C VAL A 14 7.90 4.00 -5.77
N GLY A 15 8.43 4.94 -4.97
CA GLY A 15 9.51 5.82 -5.40
C GLY A 15 10.79 5.06 -5.73
N LEU A 16 11.18 4.12 -4.87
CA LEU A 16 12.37 3.28 -5.08
C LEU A 16 12.23 2.37 -6.32
N ALA A 17 11.06 1.75 -6.51
CA ALA A 17 10.80 0.93 -7.70
C ALA A 17 10.79 1.75 -8.99
N THR A 18 10.24 2.99 -8.94
CA THR A 18 10.27 3.92 -10.08
C THR A 18 11.72 4.30 -10.42
N ALA A 19 12.53 4.65 -9.40
CA ALA A 19 13.97 4.91 -9.59
C ALA A 19 14.69 3.71 -10.19
N TYR A 20 14.43 2.52 -9.65
CA TYR A 20 15.04 1.28 -10.13
C TYR A 20 14.72 1.03 -11.61
N ARG A 21 13.45 1.19 -12.02
CA ARG A 21 13.03 1.06 -13.42
C ARG A 21 13.63 2.12 -14.32
N LEU A 22 13.74 3.37 -13.85
CA LEU A 22 14.45 4.43 -14.59
C LEU A 22 15.90 4.04 -14.88
N THR A 23 16.62 3.52 -13.88
CA THR A 23 18.04 3.13 -14.07
C THR A 23 18.22 1.87 -14.91
N GLU A 24 17.22 0.99 -15.01
CA GLU A 24 17.24 -0.13 -15.95
C GLU A 24 17.03 0.34 -17.40
N GLN A 25 16.12 1.29 -17.62
CA GLN A 25 15.78 1.76 -18.96
C GLN A 25 16.72 2.86 -19.46
N TYR A 26 17.25 3.70 -18.58
CA TYR A 26 18.14 4.82 -18.87
C TYR A 26 19.39 4.77 -17.98
N PRO A 27 20.40 3.92 -18.29
CA PRO A 27 21.56 3.71 -17.43
C PRO A 27 22.42 4.96 -17.18
N ASP A 28 22.43 5.91 -18.13
CA ASP A 28 23.24 7.13 -18.06
C ASP A 28 22.49 8.31 -17.39
N LEU A 29 21.24 8.09 -16.96
CA LEU A 29 20.41 9.13 -16.37
C LEU A 29 20.89 9.45 -14.95
N SER A 30 21.06 10.73 -14.64
CA SER A 30 21.34 11.17 -13.27
C SER A 30 20.05 11.32 -12.48
N LEU A 31 19.94 10.62 -11.35
CA LEU A 31 18.78 10.73 -10.48
C LEU A 31 19.16 10.84 -9.00
N THR A 32 18.25 11.40 -8.20
CA THR A 32 18.32 11.42 -6.74
C THR A 32 16.95 11.12 -6.14
N ILE A 33 16.95 10.56 -4.94
CA ILE A 33 15.75 10.38 -4.12
C ILE A 33 15.86 11.27 -2.89
N LEU A 34 14.80 12.00 -2.57
CA LEU A 34 14.67 12.82 -1.37
C LEU A 34 13.71 12.12 -0.41
N GLU A 35 14.21 11.61 0.71
CA GLU A 35 13.42 10.98 1.78
C GLU A 35 13.48 11.82 3.04
N LYS A 36 12.31 12.11 3.63
CA LYS A 36 12.21 12.97 4.81
C LYS A 36 12.73 12.32 6.09
N GLU A 37 12.62 11.00 6.19
CA GLU A 37 13.09 10.24 7.34
C GLU A 37 14.61 9.96 7.26
N ASP A 38 15.16 9.42 8.33
CA ASP A 38 16.56 9.01 8.43
C ASP A 38 16.87 7.71 7.65
N ARG A 39 15.82 7.05 7.13
CA ARG A 39 15.89 5.78 6.39
C ARG A 39 14.77 5.66 5.38
N VAL A 40 14.97 4.82 4.36
CA VAL A 40 13.91 4.44 3.42
C VAL A 40 12.88 3.52 4.08
N ALA A 41 11.70 3.41 3.48
CA ALA A 41 10.63 2.51 3.90
C ALA A 41 10.09 2.74 5.33
N ALA A 42 10.26 3.92 5.88
CA ALA A 42 9.90 4.22 7.27
C ALA A 42 8.38 4.21 7.54
N HIS A 43 7.56 4.46 6.52
CA HIS A 43 6.10 4.60 6.65
C HIS A 43 5.34 3.39 6.08
N GLN A 44 4.37 3.58 5.17
CA GLN A 44 3.48 2.53 4.65
C GLN A 44 4.23 1.28 4.17
N THR A 45 5.41 1.44 3.59
CA THR A 45 6.26 0.34 3.11
C THR A 45 6.75 -0.56 4.24
N GLY A 46 7.06 0.00 5.41
CA GLY A 46 7.46 -0.75 6.61
C GLY A 46 6.29 -1.11 7.54
N HIS A 47 5.08 -0.62 7.25
CA HIS A 47 3.90 -0.75 8.11
C HIS A 47 2.70 -1.31 7.35
N ASN A 48 2.87 -2.45 6.70
CA ASN A 48 1.83 -3.17 5.94
C ASN A 48 1.74 -4.63 6.37
N SER A 49 0.85 -5.38 5.74
CA SER A 49 0.60 -6.80 6.06
C SER A 49 1.63 -7.78 5.46
N GLY A 50 2.61 -7.33 4.69
CA GLY A 50 3.59 -8.21 4.05
C GLY A 50 3.03 -9.15 2.98
N VAL A 51 1.79 -8.98 2.55
CA VAL A 51 1.12 -9.91 1.62
C VAL A 51 1.50 -9.64 0.17
N ILE A 52 1.97 -10.68 -0.52
CA ILE A 52 2.05 -10.73 -1.99
C ILE A 52 0.65 -11.06 -2.50
N HIS A 53 -0.04 -10.06 -3.02
CA HIS A 53 -1.43 -10.20 -3.47
C HIS A 53 -1.55 -11.03 -4.74
N SER A 54 -2.63 -11.84 -4.82
CA SER A 54 -2.92 -12.66 -6.00
C SER A 54 -3.73 -11.95 -7.08
N GLY A 55 -4.51 -10.91 -6.71
CA GLY A 55 -5.45 -10.25 -7.62
C GLY A 55 -6.87 -10.82 -7.62
N VAL A 56 -7.20 -11.76 -6.72
CA VAL A 56 -8.48 -12.48 -6.71
C VAL A 56 -9.71 -11.58 -6.46
N PHE A 57 -9.54 -10.45 -5.77
CA PHE A 57 -10.64 -9.56 -5.40
C PHE A 57 -10.90 -8.42 -6.39
N TYR A 58 -9.92 -8.12 -7.28
CA TYR A 58 -9.98 -6.92 -8.10
C TYR A 58 -10.93 -7.06 -9.27
N GLU A 59 -11.51 -5.93 -9.68
CA GLU A 59 -12.42 -5.89 -10.83
C GLU A 59 -11.66 -6.27 -12.10
N PRO A 60 -12.15 -7.25 -12.89
CA PRO A 60 -11.50 -7.65 -14.11
C PRO A 60 -11.34 -6.48 -15.10
N GLY A 61 -10.14 -6.33 -15.66
CA GLY A 61 -9.80 -5.23 -16.57
C GLY A 61 -9.40 -3.92 -15.89
N SER A 62 -9.44 -3.83 -14.55
CA SER A 62 -8.93 -2.67 -13.81
C SER A 62 -7.39 -2.62 -13.83
N LEU A 63 -6.83 -1.41 -13.68
CA LEU A 63 -5.38 -1.23 -13.54
C LEU A 63 -4.85 -2.00 -12.33
N LYS A 64 -5.59 -2.09 -11.24
CA LYS A 64 -5.23 -2.91 -10.07
C LYS A 64 -5.07 -4.38 -10.40
N ALA A 65 -6.01 -4.98 -11.16
CA ALA A 65 -5.96 -6.38 -11.51
C ALA A 65 -4.75 -6.69 -12.40
N GLU A 66 -4.53 -5.88 -13.43
CA GLU A 66 -3.41 -6.05 -14.34
C GLU A 66 -2.07 -5.82 -13.66
N ASN A 67 -1.92 -4.70 -12.94
CA ASN A 67 -0.71 -4.37 -12.19
C ASN A 67 -0.39 -5.44 -11.14
N CYS A 68 -1.40 -6.00 -10.46
CA CYS A 68 -1.19 -7.08 -9.50
C CYS A 68 -0.63 -8.33 -10.18
N ARG A 69 -1.20 -8.74 -11.30
CA ARG A 69 -0.79 -9.94 -12.04
C ARG A 69 0.64 -9.82 -12.59
N VAL A 70 0.96 -8.70 -13.24
CA VAL A 70 2.29 -8.46 -13.82
C VAL A 70 3.30 -8.16 -12.73
N GLY A 71 2.94 -7.26 -11.79
CA GLY A 71 3.82 -6.81 -10.73
C GLY A 71 4.22 -7.91 -9.75
N LYS A 72 3.31 -8.85 -9.45
CA LYS A 72 3.62 -10.03 -8.62
C LYS A 72 4.78 -10.85 -9.22
N ARG A 73 4.75 -11.12 -10.52
CA ARG A 73 5.83 -11.85 -11.19
C ARG A 73 7.14 -11.09 -11.10
N ALA A 74 7.11 -9.80 -11.44
CA ALA A 74 8.30 -8.95 -11.37
C ALA A 74 8.86 -8.85 -9.93
N LEU A 75 7.99 -8.81 -8.92
CA LEU A 75 8.41 -8.81 -7.51
C LEU A 75 9.09 -10.13 -7.12
N VAL A 76 8.50 -11.28 -7.47
CA VAL A 76 9.08 -12.60 -7.18
C VAL A 76 10.42 -12.75 -7.88
N ASP A 77 10.50 -12.43 -9.18
CA ASP A 77 11.75 -12.45 -9.94
C ASP A 77 12.82 -11.52 -9.35
N PHE A 78 12.41 -10.37 -8.81
CA PHE A 78 13.31 -9.45 -8.11
C PHE A 78 13.82 -10.05 -6.80
N CYS A 79 12.94 -10.63 -5.99
CA CYS A 79 13.30 -11.27 -4.72
C CYS A 79 14.31 -12.42 -4.96
N GLU A 80 14.07 -13.26 -5.95
CA GLU A 80 14.99 -14.35 -6.32
C GLU A 80 16.36 -13.85 -6.78
N ARG A 81 16.39 -12.79 -7.61
CA ARG A 81 17.66 -12.21 -8.11
C ARG A 81 18.48 -11.48 -7.07
N HIS A 82 17.85 -11.02 -5.99
CA HIS A 82 18.50 -10.16 -4.99
C HIS A 82 18.46 -10.74 -3.57
N ASP A 83 18.24 -12.07 -3.45
CA ASP A 83 18.25 -12.80 -2.18
C ASP A 83 17.34 -12.18 -1.11
N VAL A 84 16.12 -11.75 -1.52
CA VAL A 84 15.08 -11.28 -0.60
C VAL A 84 14.15 -12.46 -0.30
N ASP A 85 14.03 -12.80 0.97
CA ASP A 85 13.17 -13.90 1.40
C ASP A 85 11.69 -13.62 1.11
N TYR A 86 11.02 -14.57 0.46
CA TYR A 86 9.58 -14.59 0.24
C TYR A 86 9.05 -16.02 0.33
N GLU A 87 7.75 -16.17 0.52
CA GLU A 87 7.09 -17.47 0.53
C GLU A 87 5.71 -17.38 -0.14
N MET A 88 5.46 -18.28 -1.09
CA MET A 88 4.14 -18.45 -1.69
C MET A 88 3.31 -19.41 -0.84
N CYS A 89 2.89 -18.95 0.34
CA CYS A 89 2.20 -19.76 1.34
C CYS A 89 0.73 -20.06 1.01
N GLY A 90 0.14 -19.33 0.05
CA GLY A 90 -1.28 -19.47 -0.27
C GLY A 90 -2.21 -18.68 0.66
N LYS A 91 -3.48 -18.64 0.25
CA LYS A 91 -4.57 -17.94 0.95
C LYS A 91 -5.84 -18.78 0.94
N VAL A 92 -6.61 -18.70 2.02
CA VAL A 92 -8.01 -19.14 2.06
C VAL A 92 -8.93 -17.94 2.28
N VAL A 93 -9.97 -17.80 1.45
CA VAL A 93 -11.06 -16.84 1.66
C VAL A 93 -12.25 -17.63 2.17
N VAL A 94 -12.70 -17.37 3.38
CA VAL A 94 -13.61 -18.24 4.13
C VAL A 94 -14.99 -17.62 4.23
N ALA A 95 -16.01 -18.34 3.79
CA ALA A 95 -17.40 -18.06 4.10
C ALA A 95 -17.76 -18.77 5.41
N THR A 96 -18.07 -18.00 6.44
CA THR A 96 -18.37 -18.51 7.79
C THR A 96 -19.83 -18.95 7.93
N HIS A 97 -20.71 -18.50 7.03
CA HIS A 97 -22.11 -18.90 6.96
C HIS A 97 -22.64 -18.88 5.53
N GLU A 98 -23.76 -19.57 5.29
CA GLU A 98 -24.35 -19.74 3.93
C GLU A 98 -24.65 -18.41 3.21
N GLY A 99 -24.97 -17.35 3.95
CA GLY A 99 -25.24 -16.03 3.38
C GLY A 99 -24.03 -15.38 2.68
N GLU A 100 -22.80 -15.79 2.98
CA GLU A 100 -21.57 -15.30 2.35
C GLU A 100 -21.18 -16.09 1.08
N VAL A 101 -21.78 -17.27 0.87
CA VAL A 101 -21.46 -18.13 -0.28
C VAL A 101 -21.70 -17.47 -1.64
N PRO A 102 -22.76 -16.69 -1.86
CA PRO A 102 -22.93 -15.98 -3.12
C PRO A 102 -21.79 -15.01 -3.45
N GLU A 103 -21.28 -14.28 -2.43
CA GLU A 103 -20.15 -13.37 -2.63
C GLU A 103 -18.84 -14.13 -2.84
N LEU A 104 -18.63 -15.23 -2.13
CA LEU A 104 -17.49 -16.11 -2.36
C LEU A 104 -17.45 -16.62 -3.83
N ASN A 105 -18.61 -16.93 -4.42
CA ASN A 105 -18.71 -17.32 -5.83
C ASN A 105 -18.33 -16.18 -6.77
N ARG A 106 -18.79 -14.95 -6.50
CA ARG A 106 -18.38 -13.77 -7.29
C ARG A 106 -16.89 -13.52 -7.23
N ILE A 107 -16.27 -13.72 -6.05
CA ILE A 107 -14.81 -13.61 -5.89
C ILE A 107 -14.11 -14.66 -6.76
N GLN A 108 -14.62 -15.88 -6.80
CA GLN A 108 -14.09 -16.93 -7.67
C GLN A 108 -14.20 -16.55 -9.15
N GLU A 109 -15.37 -16.04 -9.58
CA GLU A 109 -15.57 -15.57 -10.95
C GLU A 109 -14.58 -14.46 -11.33
N LYS A 110 -14.40 -13.45 -10.45
CA LYS A 110 -13.39 -12.40 -10.63
C LYS A 110 -11.97 -12.99 -10.70
N GLY A 111 -11.64 -13.91 -9.82
CA GLY A 111 -10.34 -14.59 -9.81
C GLY A 111 -10.05 -15.30 -11.14
N VAL A 112 -11.00 -16.07 -11.65
CA VAL A 112 -10.88 -16.76 -12.96
C VAL A 112 -10.70 -15.74 -14.09
N ALA A 113 -11.51 -14.68 -14.12
CA ALA A 113 -11.40 -13.62 -15.12
C ALA A 113 -10.04 -12.88 -15.06
N ASN A 114 -9.46 -12.73 -13.88
CA ASN A 114 -8.13 -12.15 -13.65
C ASN A 114 -6.98 -13.17 -13.87
N GLN A 115 -7.26 -14.38 -14.33
CA GLN A 115 -6.27 -15.46 -14.53
C GLN A 115 -5.57 -15.85 -13.21
N VAL A 116 -6.28 -15.75 -12.09
CA VAL A 116 -5.81 -16.19 -10.78
C VAL A 116 -6.26 -17.62 -10.54
N GLU A 117 -5.30 -18.51 -10.27
CA GLU A 117 -5.61 -19.86 -9.84
C GLU A 117 -6.35 -19.82 -8.50
N CYS A 118 -7.60 -20.31 -8.49
CA CYS A 118 -8.41 -20.37 -7.29
C CYS A 118 -9.40 -21.51 -7.37
N THR A 119 -9.53 -22.26 -6.28
CA THR A 119 -10.37 -23.46 -6.21
C THR A 119 -11.31 -23.39 -5.02
N ARG A 120 -12.59 -23.62 -5.26
CA ARG A 120 -13.56 -23.76 -4.18
C ARG A 120 -13.34 -25.05 -3.41
N ILE A 121 -13.35 -24.98 -2.10
CA ILE A 121 -13.18 -26.09 -1.18
C ILE A 121 -14.30 -26.13 -0.13
N GLY A 122 -14.66 -27.31 0.30
CA GLY A 122 -15.62 -27.54 1.39
C GLY A 122 -14.97 -27.49 2.78
N PRO A 123 -15.78 -27.63 3.86
CA PRO A 123 -15.30 -27.56 5.23
C PRO A 123 -14.18 -28.56 5.57
N GLU A 124 -14.27 -29.79 5.10
CA GLU A 124 -13.25 -30.83 5.33
C GLU A 124 -11.89 -30.44 4.75
N ALA A 125 -11.87 -30.04 3.47
CA ALA A 125 -10.65 -29.61 2.80
C ALA A 125 -10.12 -28.26 3.34
N LEU A 126 -10.97 -27.42 3.93
CA LEU A 126 -10.57 -26.21 4.67
C LEU A 126 -9.85 -26.60 5.98
N GLN A 127 -10.42 -27.52 6.76
CA GLN A 127 -9.81 -27.99 8.02
C GLN A 127 -8.49 -28.74 7.80
N GLU A 128 -8.30 -29.45 6.71
CA GLU A 128 -7.00 -30.06 6.37
C GLU A 128 -5.90 -29.01 6.20
N ARG A 129 -6.23 -27.85 5.63
CA ARG A 129 -5.30 -26.74 5.40
C ARG A 129 -5.13 -25.86 6.65
N GLU A 130 -6.25 -25.48 7.23
CA GLU A 130 -6.35 -24.60 8.38
C GLU A 130 -7.20 -25.24 9.48
N PRO A 131 -6.60 -26.13 10.33
CA PRO A 131 -7.32 -26.95 11.30
C PRO A 131 -8.14 -26.19 12.33
N HIS A 132 -7.87 -24.89 12.50
CA HIS A 132 -8.49 -24.04 13.50
C HIS A 132 -9.52 -23.08 12.92
N VAL A 133 -9.71 -23.10 11.59
CA VAL A 133 -10.64 -22.22 10.88
C VAL A 133 -11.99 -22.92 10.71
N GLU A 134 -13.07 -22.22 11.03
CA GLU A 134 -14.41 -22.71 10.79
C GLU A 134 -15.08 -21.94 9.64
N GLY A 135 -15.69 -22.69 8.73
CA GLY A 135 -16.42 -22.12 7.58
C GLY A 135 -17.23 -23.16 6.85
N VAL A 136 -18.31 -22.70 6.20
CA VAL A 136 -19.20 -23.56 5.37
C VAL A 136 -18.63 -23.82 3.99
N ALA A 137 -17.77 -22.90 3.51
CA ALA A 137 -17.04 -23.01 2.26
C ALA A 137 -15.84 -22.09 2.27
N ALA A 138 -14.84 -22.35 1.42
CA ALA A 138 -13.73 -21.43 1.22
C ALA A 138 -13.26 -21.41 -0.24
N LEU A 139 -12.50 -20.39 -0.61
CA LEU A 139 -11.77 -20.30 -1.85
C LEU A 139 -10.27 -20.42 -1.51
N HIS A 140 -9.64 -21.47 -1.99
CA HIS A 140 -8.19 -21.64 -1.89
C HIS A 140 -7.49 -20.96 -3.07
N VAL A 141 -6.51 -20.10 -2.77
CA VAL A 141 -5.75 -19.28 -3.73
C VAL A 141 -4.25 -19.53 -3.51
N PRO A 142 -3.63 -20.50 -4.20
CA PRO A 142 -2.23 -20.87 -3.98
C PRO A 142 -1.25 -19.76 -4.38
N GLY A 143 -1.62 -18.90 -5.32
CA GLY A 143 -0.79 -17.81 -5.85
C GLY A 143 -0.71 -16.56 -4.97
N ALA A 144 -1.06 -16.60 -3.69
CA ALA A 144 -0.80 -15.56 -2.71
C ALA A 144 0.44 -15.91 -1.88
N GLY A 145 1.15 -14.91 -1.38
CA GLY A 145 2.38 -15.13 -0.62
C GLY A 145 2.65 -14.04 0.39
N ILE A 146 3.84 -14.10 0.99
CA ILE A 146 4.34 -13.17 2.01
C ILE A 146 5.77 -12.75 1.71
N VAL A 147 6.11 -11.51 2.08
CA VAL A 147 7.44 -10.91 1.95
C VAL A 147 7.58 -9.76 2.96
N ASP A 148 8.80 -9.42 3.35
CA ASP A 148 9.06 -8.15 4.03
C ASP A 148 9.30 -7.03 3.00
N TYR A 149 8.30 -6.19 2.76
CA TYR A 149 8.42 -5.07 1.82
C TYR A 149 9.47 -4.03 2.22
N ALA A 150 9.84 -3.94 3.50
CA ALA A 150 10.94 -3.10 3.91
C ALA A 150 12.29 -3.68 3.44
N GLN A 151 12.45 -5.02 3.39
CA GLN A 151 13.63 -5.65 2.79
C GLN A 151 13.66 -5.44 1.28
N VAL A 152 12.53 -5.61 0.59
CA VAL A 152 12.44 -5.32 -0.86
C VAL A 152 12.84 -3.87 -1.15
N ALA A 153 12.34 -2.92 -0.37
CA ALA A 153 12.66 -1.50 -0.55
C ALA A 153 14.14 -1.20 -0.28
N ARG A 154 14.74 -1.83 0.74
CA ARG A 154 16.18 -1.73 1.00
C ARG A 154 17.00 -2.31 -0.16
N ALA A 155 16.60 -3.46 -0.70
CA ALA A 155 17.27 -4.04 -1.87
C ALA A 155 17.23 -3.13 -3.10
N PHE A 156 16.09 -2.44 -3.36
CA PHE A 156 16.05 -1.38 -4.39
C PHE A 156 17.04 -0.25 -4.08
N ALA A 157 17.03 0.25 -2.84
CA ALA A 157 17.91 1.34 -2.42
C ALA A 157 19.40 0.99 -2.60
N ASP A 158 19.79 -0.21 -2.18
CA ASP A 158 21.16 -0.70 -2.31
C ASP A 158 21.58 -0.75 -3.80
N ARG A 159 20.74 -1.27 -4.68
CA ARG A 159 21.02 -1.30 -6.13
C ARG A 159 21.14 0.09 -6.74
N LEU A 160 20.35 1.05 -6.28
CA LEU A 160 20.45 2.44 -6.73
C LEU A 160 21.77 3.08 -6.27
N VAL A 161 22.13 2.89 -5.02
CA VAL A 161 23.41 3.39 -4.47
C VAL A 161 24.62 2.75 -5.18
N ASP A 162 24.59 1.43 -5.41
CA ASP A 162 25.63 0.71 -6.14
C ASP A 162 25.83 1.23 -7.58
N ARG A 163 24.76 1.75 -8.20
CA ARG A 163 24.78 2.41 -9.52
C ARG A 163 25.15 3.89 -9.46
N GLY A 164 25.49 4.41 -8.27
CA GLY A 164 25.93 5.80 -8.07
C GLY A 164 24.79 6.82 -7.91
N HIS A 165 23.55 6.39 -7.67
CA HIS A 165 22.41 7.29 -7.48
C HIS A 165 22.21 7.61 -5.99
N PRO A 166 22.36 8.88 -5.56
CA PRO A 166 22.27 9.24 -4.15
C PRO A 166 20.81 9.18 -3.64
N ILE A 167 20.65 8.62 -2.44
CA ILE A 167 19.43 8.71 -1.64
C ILE A 167 19.70 9.65 -0.49
N GLN A 168 19.06 10.81 -0.49
CA GLN A 168 19.21 11.83 0.53
C GLN A 168 18.13 11.62 1.61
N THR A 169 18.52 11.08 2.74
CA THR A 169 17.67 10.93 3.93
C THR A 169 17.70 12.20 4.77
N GLY A 170 16.71 12.41 5.65
CA GLY A 170 16.53 13.66 6.39
C GLY A 170 16.19 14.85 5.48
N ALA A 171 15.78 14.60 4.24
CA ALA A 171 15.55 15.59 3.18
C ALA A 171 14.04 15.82 2.95
N ALA A 172 13.33 16.29 3.96
CA ALA A 172 11.93 16.65 3.82
C ALA A 172 11.76 17.80 2.82
N VAL A 173 11.07 17.55 1.70
CA VAL A 173 10.74 18.58 0.71
C VAL A 173 9.79 19.60 1.34
N ARG A 174 10.12 20.88 1.20
CA ARG A 174 9.37 22.00 1.76
C ARG A 174 8.68 22.82 0.71
N ASP A 175 9.30 22.93 -0.48
CA ASP A 175 8.72 23.64 -1.61
C ASP A 175 9.29 23.13 -2.93
N LEU A 176 8.49 23.32 -4.00
CA LEU A 176 8.84 23.06 -5.38
C LEU A 176 8.64 24.33 -6.20
N HIS A 177 9.66 24.74 -6.94
CA HIS A 177 9.60 25.90 -7.82
C HIS A 177 9.80 25.44 -9.28
N PRO A 178 8.70 25.02 -9.96
CA PRO A 178 8.76 24.66 -11.38
C PRO A 178 9.14 25.87 -12.23
N ALA A 179 10.11 25.68 -13.12
CA ALA A 179 10.49 26.64 -14.13
C ALA A 179 10.44 25.98 -15.52
N ARG A 180 10.72 26.75 -16.58
CA ARG A 180 10.62 26.25 -17.95
C ARG A 180 11.45 24.98 -18.20
N ASP A 181 12.66 24.92 -17.67
CA ASP A 181 13.63 23.86 -18.01
C ASP A 181 13.93 22.90 -16.84
N GLN A 182 13.61 23.29 -15.63
CA GLN A 182 13.90 22.51 -14.41
C GLN A 182 12.97 22.89 -13.27
N VAL A 183 12.98 22.07 -12.21
CA VAL A 183 12.32 22.34 -10.93
C VAL A 183 13.40 22.54 -9.88
N THR A 184 13.33 23.63 -9.14
CA THR A 184 14.12 23.81 -7.92
C THR A 184 13.36 23.20 -6.75
N ILE A 185 14.01 22.33 -6.00
CA ILE A 185 13.43 21.56 -4.88
C ILE A 185 14.12 22.03 -3.61
N GLU A 186 13.36 22.62 -2.71
CA GLU A 186 13.83 23.01 -1.40
C GLU A 186 13.51 21.92 -0.38
N SER A 187 14.54 21.47 0.33
CA SER A 187 14.40 20.45 1.37
C SER A 187 15.12 20.85 2.67
N THR A 188 14.88 20.08 3.73
CA THR A 188 15.61 20.24 5.00
C THR A 188 17.11 19.94 4.90
N ALA A 189 17.53 19.17 3.89
CA ALA A 189 18.93 18.84 3.63
C ALA A 189 19.61 19.79 2.64
N GLY A 190 18.90 20.82 2.17
CA GLY A 190 19.39 21.78 1.18
C GLY A 190 18.56 21.80 -0.10
N THR A 191 19.07 22.50 -1.11
CA THR A 191 18.37 22.71 -2.38
C THR A 191 19.04 21.91 -3.49
N VAL A 192 18.21 21.24 -4.30
CA VAL A 192 18.65 20.55 -5.53
C VAL A 192 17.79 21.02 -6.70
N THR A 193 18.28 20.80 -7.92
CA THR A 193 17.49 21.02 -9.15
C THR A 193 17.34 19.74 -9.93
N ALA A 194 16.19 19.56 -10.58
CA ALA A 194 15.95 18.43 -11.45
C ALA A 194 15.15 18.85 -12.70
N ARG A 195 15.39 18.20 -13.83
CA ARG A 195 14.62 18.46 -15.06
C ARG A 195 13.19 17.91 -14.95
N GLN A 196 13.00 16.78 -14.28
CA GLN A 196 11.72 16.19 -13.97
C GLN A 196 11.67 15.79 -12.50
N VAL A 197 10.47 15.84 -11.90
CA VAL A 197 10.23 15.39 -10.53
C VAL A 197 9.15 14.32 -10.53
N VAL A 198 9.33 13.26 -9.75
CA VAL A 198 8.28 12.27 -9.48
C VAL A 198 7.92 12.35 -8.00
N ASN A 199 6.70 12.74 -7.72
CA ASN A 199 6.16 12.79 -6.38
C ASN A 199 5.59 11.42 -5.98
N CYS A 200 6.30 10.70 -5.12
CA CYS A 200 5.90 9.44 -4.48
C CYS A 200 5.81 9.60 -2.96
N ALA A 201 5.36 10.77 -2.47
CA ALA A 201 5.38 11.14 -1.05
C ALA A 201 4.29 10.45 -0.20
N GLY A 202 3.49 9.53 -0.75
CA GLY A 202 2.54 8.69 -0.02
C GLY A 202 1.54 9.51 0.79
N LEU A 203 1.62 9.51 2.13
CA LEU A 203 0.72 10.26 3.02
C LEU A 203 0.74 11.78 2.79
N TYR A 204 1.77 12.31 2.14
CA TYR A 204 1.93 13.74 1.82
C TYR A 204 1.88 14.04 0.33
N ALA A 205 1.44 13.08 -0.51
CA ALA A 205 1.46 13.22 -1.96
C ALA A 205 0.61 14.40 -2.46
N ASP A 206 -0.54 14.65 -1.86
CA ASP A 206 -1.41 15.80 -2.15
C ASP A 206 -0.75 17.15 -1.83
N ARG A 207 0.02 17.23 -0.73
CA ARG A 207 0.74 18.44 -0.33
C ARG A 207 1.89 18.75 -1.29
N VAL A 208 2.65 17.72 -1.67
CA VAL A 208 3.73 17.89 -2.66
C VAL A 208 3.16 18.24 -4.05
N ALA A 209 2.02 17.65 -4.41
CA ALA A 209 1.32 18.01 -5.65
C ALA A 209 0.88 19.48 -5.66
N ALA A 210 0.35 20.00 -4.55
CA ALA A 210 0.00 21.40 -4.44
C ALA A 210 1.22 22.32 -4.63
N MET A 211 2.40 21.96 -4.11
CA MET A 211 3.66 22.70 -4.33
C MET A 211 4.09 22.67 -5.79
N SER A 212 3.70 21.65 -6.56
CA SER A 212 4.08 21.51 -7.98
C SER A 212 3.28 22.39 -8.96
N GLY A 213 2.35 23.21 -8.45
CA GLY A 213 1.45 24.01 -9.28
C GLY A 213 0.28 23.22 -9.88
N GLN A 214 -0.05 22.06 -9.30
CA GLN A 214 -1.24 21.29 -9.69
C GLN A 214 -2.50 22.04 -9.21
N GLU A 215 -3.18 22.76 -10.11
CA GLU A 215 -4.34 23.60 -9.78
C GLU A 215 -5.64 22.79 -9.60
N ASP A 216 -5.81 21.70 -10.35
CA ASP A 216 -7.04 20.89 -10.38
C ASP A 216 -6.94 19.66 -9.46
N LEU A 217 -6.53 19.87 -8.20
CA LEU A 217 -6.40 18.77 -7.25
C LEU A 217 -7.77 18.42 -6.65
N ASP A 218 -8.49 17.48 -7.26
CA ASP A 218 -9.81 17.01 -6.85
C ASP A 218 -9.80 15.95 -5.74
N VAL A 219 -8.67 15.74 -5.08
CA VAL A 219 -8.54 14.76 -4.00
C VAL A 219 -7.75 15.31 -2.83
N GLN A 220 -8.08 14.83 -1.64
CA GLN A 220 -7.28 15.02 -0.43
C GLN A 220 -6.91 13.68 0.16
N ILE A 221 -5.66 13.53 0.61
CA ILE A 221 -5.22 12.32 1.31
C ILE A 221 -5.75 12.36 2.73
N VAL A 222 -6.57 11.37 3.06
CA VAL A 222 -7.09 11.12 4.40
C VAL A 222 -6.41 9.88 4.98
N PRO A 223 -5.76 9.96 6.15
CA PRO A 223 -5.07 8.84 6.75
C PRO A 223 -6.06 7.91 7.47
N PHE A 224 -6.10 6.64 7.09
CA PHE A 224 -6.83 5.59 7.81
C PHE A 224 -5.85 4.65 8.49
N ARG A 225 -5.97 4.56 9.82
CA ARG A 225 -5.16 3.70 10.64
C ARG A 225 -5.81 2.33 10.78
N GLY A 226 -5.01 1.29 10.59
CA GLY A 226 -5.37 -0.10 10.86
C GLY A 226 -4.50 -0.69 11.96
N GLU A 227 -5.12 -1.21 13.01
CA GLU A 227 -4.43 -1.91 14.09
C GLU A 227 -4.39 -3.40 13.85
N TYR A 228 -3.24 -3.99 14.14
CA TYR A 228 -2.99 -5.43 14.08
C TYR A 228 -2.56 -5.91 15.45
N TYR A 229 -3.12 -7.02 15.92
CA TYR A 229 -2.59 -7.75 17.05
C TYR A 229 -1.70 -8.88 16.58
N GLU A 230 -0.55 -9.04 17.20
CA GLU A 230 0.31 -10.20 16.99
C GLU A 230 -0.16 -11.35 17.89
N LEU A 231 -0.25 -12.57 17.37
CA LEU A 231 -0.48 -13.75 18.20
C LEU A 231 0.77 -14.06 19.03
N VAL A 232 0.56 -14.42 20.30
CA VAL A 232 1.65 -14.88 21.16
C VAL A 232 2.35 -16.10 20.52
N PRO A 233 3.67 -16.30 20.75
CA PRO A 233 4.45 -17.33 20.04
C PRO A 233 3.83 -18.73 20.08
N GLU A 234 3.25 -19.12 21.23
CA GLU A 234 2.63 -20.41 21.47
C GLU A 234 1.36 -20.66 20.63
N ARG A 235 0.79 -19.59 20.07
CA ARG A 235 -0.47 -19.62 19.31
C ARG A 235 -0.31 -19.33 17.81
N ARG A 236 0.90 -19.09 17.36
CA ARG A 236 1.18 -18.83 15.93
C ARG A 236 0.78 -20.00 15.02
N GLY A 237 0.77 -21.22 15.56
CA GLY A 237 0.29 -22.43 14.85
C GLY A 237 -1.19 -22.42 14.49
N LEU A 238 -1.99 -21.46 14.99
CA LEU A 238 -3.40 -21.29 14.62
C LEU A 238 -3.60 -20.83 13.15
N CYS A 239 -2.56 -20.30 12.52
CA CYS A 239 -2.62 -19.79 11.16
C CYS A 239 -1.42 -20.33 10.36
N ARG A 240 -1.70 -21.11 9.31
CA ARG A 240 -0.68 -21.70 8.42
C ARG A 240 -0.51 -20.93 7.13
N HIS A 241 -1.61 -20.38 6.61
CA HIS A 241 -1.67 -19.60 5.38
C HIS A 241 -2.17 -18.17 5.67
N LEU A 242 -2.62 -17.46 4.66
CA LEU A 242 -3.35 -16.22 4.81
C LEU A 242 -4.84 -16.56 4.94
N ILE A 243 -5.50 -16.16 6.05
CA ILE A 243 -6.90 -16.48 6.33
C ILE A 243 -7.73 -15.21 6.27
N TYR A 244 -8.57 -15.09 5.27
CA TYR A 244 -9.37 -13.91 5.00
C TYR A 244 -10.85 -14.21 5.07
N PRO A 245 -11.70 -13.32 5.61
CA PRO A 245 -13.14 -13.44 5.48
C PRO A 245 -13.60 -13.10 4.06
N VAL A 246 -14.82 -13.48 3.72
CA VAL A 246 -15.52 -12.89 2.58
C VAL A 246 -15.77 -11.40 2.89
N PRO A 247 -15.37 -10.47 2.00
CA PRO A 247 -15.62 -9.04 2.21
C PRO A 247 -17.10 -8.69 2.29
N ASP A 248 -17.46 -7.76 3.17
CA ASP A 248 -18.78 -7.12 3.18
C ASP A 248 -18.85 -6.16 1.97
N PRO A 249 -19.75 -6.39 0.97
CA PRO A 249 -19.81 -5.58 -0.24
C PRO A 249 -20.22 -4.12 0.04
N ASP A 250 -20.84 -3.86 1.18
CA ASP A 250 -21.27 -2.52 1.61
C ASP A 250 -20.20 -1.76 2.40
N PHE A 251 -18.99 -2.32 2.54
CA PHE A 251 -17.90 -1.70 3.30
C PHE A 251 -16.58 -1.69 2.52
N PRO A 252 -15.91 -0.52 2.41
CA PRO A 252 -14.72 -0.38 1.57
C PRO A 252 -13.46 -1.06 2.13
N PHE A 253 -13.51 -1.53 3.39
CA PHE A 253 -12.37 -2.17 4.03
C PHE A 253 -12.66 -3.64 4.33
N LEU A 254 -11.64 -4.47 4.16
CA LEU A 254 -11.71 -5.87 4.51
C LEU A 254 -11.80 -6.04 6.03
N GLY A 255 -12.63 -6.98 6.49
CA GLY A 255 -12.74 -7.35 7.90
C GLY A 255 -11.44 -7.95 8.46
N VAL A 256 -11.44 -8.19 9.79
CA VAL A 256 -10.31 -8.81 10.49
C VAL A 256 -9.92 -10.13 9.84
N HIS A 257 -8.64 -10.26 9.50
CA HIS A 257 -8.06 -11.44 8.87
C HIS A 257 -6.73 -11.81 9.52
N PHE A 258 -6.21 -12.99 9.25
CA PHE A 258 -4.95 -13.46 9.79
C PHE A 258 -3.90 -13.53 8.70
N THR A 259 -2.72 -13.04 9.02
CA THR A 259 -1.57 -13.02 8.11
C THR A 259 -0.36 -13.61 8.83
N ARG A 260 0.16 -14.70 8.29
CA ARG A 260 1.49 -15.17 8.66
C ARG A 260 2.52 -14.28 8.00
N MET A 261 3.49 -13.81 8.77
CA MET A 261 4.59 -12.97 8.29
C MET A 261 5.80 -13.83 7.94
N ILE A 262 6.70 -13.29 7.11
CA ILE A 262 7.90 -14.01 6.67
C ILE A 262 8.86 -14.35 7.82
N ASP A 263 8.82 -13.59 8.91
CA ASP A 263 9.59 -13.85 10.14
C ASP A 263 8.91 -14.85 11.10
N GLY A 264 7.81 -15.46 10.68
CA GLY A 264 7.05 -16.45 11.46
C GLY A 264 6.08 -15.86 12.47
N ARG A 265 5.97 -14.53 12.61
CA ARG A 265 4.88 -13.90 13.37
C ARG A 265 3.55 -14.16 12.67
N VAL A 266 2.48 -14.13 13.43
CA VAL A 266 1.11 -14.13 12.91
C VAL A 266 0.40 -12.89 13.40
N GLU A 267 -0.13 -12.12 12.47
CA GLU A 267 -0.89 -10.92 12.75
C GLU A 267 -2.37 -11.12 12.45
N CYS A 268 -3.17 -10.53 13.32
CA CYS A 268 -4.63 -10.50 13.21
C CYS A 268 -5.05 -9.05 13.03
N GLY A 269 -5.71 -8.71 11.95
CA GLY A 269 -6.13 -7.32 11.65
C GLY A 269 -6.46 -7.09 10.19
N PRO A 270 -6.47 -5.81 9.78
CA PRO A 270 -6.56 -4.63 10.63
C PRO A 270 -7.99 -4.16 10.88
N SER A 271 -8.18 -3.28 11.88
CA SER A 271 -9.30 -2.35 11.93
C SER A 271 -9.10 -1.21 10.90
N ALA A 272 -10.11 -0.37 10.68
CA ALA A 272 -10.00 0.78 9.80
C ALA A 272 -10.64 2.02 10.45
N VAL A 273 -9.82 2.84 11.10
CA VAL A 273 -10.25 4.06 11.79
C VAL A 273 -9.52 5.28 11.25
N LEU A 274 -10.13 6.46 11.37
CA LEU A 274 -9.44 7.70 11.07
C LEU A 274 -8.20 7.85 11.96
N ALA A 275 -7.04 8.11 11.37
CA ALA A 275 -5.86 8.54 12.11
C ALA A 275 -5.97 10.05 12.43
N PHE A 276 -5.53 10.46 13.61
CA PHE A 276 -5.60 11.86 14.04
C PHE A 276 -4.39 12.69 13.62
N ALA A 277 -3.49 12.07 12.88
CA ALA A 277 -2.37 12.67 12.17
C ALA A 277 -2.07 11.83 10.93
N ARG A 278 -1.46 12.43 9.90
CA ARG A 278 -1.05 11.69 8.67
C ARG A 278 -0.10 10.52 9.01
N GLU A 279 0.71 10.67 10.04
CA GLU A 279 1.60 9.64 10.57
C GLU A 279 1.21 9.21 11.99
N GLY A 280 -0.09 9.16 12.26
CA GLY A 280 -0.66 8.76 13.54
C GLY A 280 -0.69 7.25 13.73
N TYR A 281 0.46 6.64 14.06
CA TYR A 281 0.57 5.20 14.34
C TYR A 281 -0.02 4.78 15.68
N ARG A 282 -0.27 5.72 16.59
CA ARG A 282 -0.90 5.50 17.89
C ARG A 282 -2.15 6.37 18.01
N LEU A 283 -3.16 5.93 18.78
CA LEU A 283 -4.38 6.74 19.02
C LEU A 283 -4.09 8.11 19.66
N ARG A 284 -2.99 8.22 20.40
CA ARG A 284 -2.55 9.46 21.05
C ARG A 284 -1.76 10.42 20.14
N ASP A 285 -1.37 9.94 18.95
CA ASP A 285 -0.66 10.76 17.98
C ASP A 285 -1.68 11.69 17.30
N VAL A 286 -1.77 12.92 17.78
CA VAL A 286 -2.74 13.93 17.30
C VAL A 286 -1.98 15.14 16.78
N HIS A 287 -2.22 15.49 15.51
CA HIS A 287 -1.77 16.73 14.90
C HIS A 287 -3.00 17.60 14.62
N TRP A 288 -3.18 18.65 15.43
CA TRP A 288 -4.43 19.41 15.45
C TRP A 288 -4.76 20.11 14.13
N ASP A 289 -3.75 20.61 13.41
CA ASP A 289 -3.97 21.28 12.14
C ASP A 289 -4.38 20.28 11.06
N GLU A 290 -3.73 19.11 10.99
CA GLU A 290 -4.09 18.04 10.06
C GLU A 290 -5.51 17.51 10.37
N LEU A 291 -5.82 17.28 11.63
CA LEU A 291 -7.15 16.83 12.03
C LEU A 291 -8.23 17.86 11.68
N ARG A 292 -7.98 19.17 11.92
CA ARG A 292 -8.90 20.23 11.53
C ARG A 292 -9.13 20.28 10.03
N GLU A 293 -8.06 20.17 9.25
CA GLU A 293 -8.10 20.12 7.79
C GLU A 293 -8.99 18.97 7.30
N ILE A 294 -8.80 17.74 7.83
CA ILE A 294 -9.58 16.56 7.49
C ILE A 294 -11.06 16.76 7.87
N LEU A 295 -11.34 17.23 9.08
CA LEU A 295 -12.72 17.43 9.55
C LEU A 295 -13.45 18.56 8.80
N ALA A 296 -12.72 19.56 8.28
CA ALA A 296 -13.25 20.63 7.47
C ALA A 296 -13.50 20.21 6.00
N TYR A 297 -12.86 19.12 5.55
CA TYR A 297 -12.97 18.65 4.17
C TYR A 297 -14.34 18.08 3.87
N ARG A 298 -15.02 18.61 2.85
CA ARG A 298 -16.38 18.21 2.47
C ARG A 298 -16.48 16.72 2.12
N GLY A 299 -15.47 16.18 1.46
CA GLY A 299 -15.39 14.76 1.12
C GLY A 299 -15.45 13.89 2.38
N PHE A 300 -14.65 14.23 3.41
CA PHE A 300 -14.67 13.50 4.68
C PHE A 300 -16.01 13.63 5.42
N GLN A 301 -16.61 14.81 5.44
CA GLN A 301 -17.93 15.01 6.06
C GLN A 301 -19.00 14.14 5.42
N ARG A 302 -19.00 14.03 4.08
CA ARG A 302 -19.94 13.17 3.33
C ARG A 302 -19.70 11.68 3.57
N LEU A 303 -18.41 11.25 3.56
CA LEU A 303 -18.03 9.88 3.88
C LEU A 303 -18.47 9.52 5.31
N ALA A 304 -18.17 10.37 6.28
CA ALA A 304 -18.54 10.18 7.68
C ALA A 304 -20.06 10.11 7.87
N ALA A 305 -20.81 11.02 7.25
CA ALA A 305 -22.29 11.02 7.31
C ALA A 305 -22.89 9.72 6.72
N ARG A 306 -22.30 9.19 5.64
CA ARG A 306 -22.77 7.96 4.98
C ARG A 306 -22.47 6.70 5.80
N HIS A 307 -21.32 6.65 6.47
CA HIS A 307 -20.81 5.43 7.13
C HIS A 307 -20.62 5.58 8.66
N TRP A 308 -21.23 6.56 9.31
CA TRP A 308 -20.99 6.88 10.74
C TRP A 308 -21.20 5.69 11.69
N ARG A 309 -22.21 4.84 11.44
CA ARG A 309 -22.50 3.66 12.29
C ARG A 309 -21.37 2.62 12.20
N LYS A 310 -20.89 2.35 10.97
CA LYS A 310 -19.77 1.43 10.74
C LYS A 310 -18.47 2.02 11.31
N GLY A 311 -18.20 3.32 11.08
CA GLY A 311 -17.06 4.02 11.63
C GLY A 311 -17.01 4.00 13.17
N LEU A 312 -18.15 4.17 13.83
CA LEU A 312 -18.24 4.05 15.29
C LEU A 312 -17.94 2.61 15.77
N ARG A 313 -18.42 1.60 15.05
CA ARG A 313 -18.13 0.19 15.35
C ARG A 313 -16.65 -0.11 15.22
N GLU A 314 -16.00 0.34 14.14
CA GLU A 314 -14.56 0.20 13.93
C GLU A 314 -13.76 0.90 15.03
N LEU A 315 -14.18 2.10 15.45
CA LEU A 315 -13.55 2.81 16.55
C LEU A 315 -13.66 2.04 17.88
N LEU A 316 -14.83 1.51 18.20
CA LEU A 316 -15.02 0.66 19.39
C LEU A 316 -14.17 -0.62 19.32
N GLN A 317 -14.07 -1.23 18.15
CA GLN A 317 -13.20 -2.39 17.89
C GLN A 317 -11.72 -2.03 18.08
N SER A 318 -11.28 -0.88 17.61
CA SER A 318 -9.92 -0.38 17.80
C SER A 318 -9.60 -0.06 19.28
N MET A 319 -10.62 0.35 20.07
CA MET A 319 -10.45 0.70 21.49
C MET A 319 -10.61 -0.51 22.45
N SER A 320 -11.18 -1.62 21.99
CA SER A 320 -11.51 -2.76 22.85
C SER A 320 -10.97 -4.07 22.28
N LYS A 321 -9.93 -4.61 22.92
CA LYS A 321 -9.37 -5.93 22.62
C LYS A 321 -10.42 -7.05 22.66
N GLN A 322 -11.46 -6.92 23.49
CA GLN A 322 -12.54 -7.90 23.59
C GLN A 322 -13.46 -7.86 22.37
N VAL A 323 -13.83 -6.66 21.88
CA VAL A 323 -14.63 -6.50 20.67
C VAL A 323 -13.84 -6.97 19.45
N TYR A 324 -12.55 -6.67 19.42
CA TYR A 324 -11.64 -7.15 18.39
C TYR A 324 -11.57 -8.69 18.36
N LEU A 325 -11.40 -9.33 19.52
CA LEU A 325 -11.40 -10.78 19.65
C LEU A 325 -12.69 -11.42 19.10
N GLN A 326 -13.85 -10.82 19.35
CA GLN A 326 -15.10 -11.33 18.80
C GLN A 326 -15.11 -11.33 17.26
N ALA A 327 -14.58 -10.28 16.64
CA ALA A 327 -14.46 -10.24 15.18
C ALA A 327 -13.47 -11.31 14.66
N ALA A 328 -12.34 -11.50 15.34
CA ALA A 328 -11.34 -12.51 14.97
C ALA A 328 -11.86 -13.95 15.12
N ARG A 329 -12.71 -14.21 16.13
CA ARG A 329 -13.33 -15.52 16.39
C ARG A 329 -14.30 -15.99 15.31
N HIS A 330 -14.78 -15.10 14.45
CA HIS A 330 -15.57 -15.53 13.28
C HIS A 330 -14.78 -16.46 12.37
N LEU A 331 -13.46 -16.30 12.29
CA LEU A 331 -12.59 -17.16 11.48
C LEU A 331 -11.93 -18.28 12.34
N ILE A 332 -11.44 -17.94 13.52
CA ILE A 332 -10.75 -18.88 14.43
C ILE A 332 -11.44 -18.86 15.79
N PRO A 333 -12.49 -19.67 16.03
CA PRO A 333 -13.26 -19.68 17.27
C PRO A 333 -12.45 -20.02 18.52
N ALA A 334 -11.38 -20.81 18.37
CA ALA A 334 -10.50 -21.23 19.45
C ALA A 334 -9.64 -20.10 20.05
N LEU A 335 -9.61 -18.90 19.42
CA LEU A 335 -8.79 -17.77 19.87
C LEU A 335 -9.26 -17.24 21.21
N GLN A 336 -8.33 -16.93 22.11
CA GLN A 336 -8.57 -16.38 23.44
C GLN A 336 -8.00 -14.96 23.57
N LEU A 337 -8.43 -14.21 24.59
CA LEU A 337 -7.98 -12.83 24.78
C LEU A 337 -6.46 -12.72 25.04
N GLU A 338 -5.93 -13.67 25.77
CA GLU A 338 -4.49 -13.82 26.08
C GLU A 338 -3.64 -14.17 24.85
N ASP A 339 -4.24 -14.76 23.82
CA ASP A 339 -3.54 -15.11 22.58
C ASP A 339 -3.17 -13.86 21.73
N LEU A 340 -3.89 -12.76 21.92
CA LEU A 340 -3.60 -11.49 21.27
C LEU A 340 -2.51 -10.76 22.06
N GLY A 341 -1.33 -10.66 21.53
CA GLY A 341 -0.16 -10.00 22.13
C GLY A 341 -0.11 -8.50 21.86
N ALA A 342 1.09 -7.99 21.58
CA ALA A 342 1.31 -6.58 21.26
C ALA A 342 0.57 -6.18 19.97
N SER A 343 0.11 -4.93 19.90
CA SER A 343 -0.46 -4.37 18.70
C SER A 343 0.53 -3.47 17.97
N ARG A 344 0.46 -3.48 16.64
CA ARG A 344 1.10 -2.48 15.78
C ARG A 344 0.06 -1.84 14.88
N ALA A 345 0.41 -0.74 14.25
CA ALA A 345 -0.50 -0.08 13.32
C ALA A 345 0.21 0.29 12.01
N GLY A 346 -0.57 0.29 10.95
CA GLY A 346 -0.22 0.92 9.68
C GLY A 346 -1.18 2.09 9.41
N VAL A 347 -0.73 3.09 8.68
CA VAL A 347 -1.56 4.19 8.21
C VAL A 347 -1.64 4.14 6.69
N ARG A 348 -2.86 4.04 6.17
CA ARG A 348 -3.13 4.05 4.73
C ARG A 348 -3.35 5.47 4.27
N ALA A 349 -2.63 5.89 3.23
CA ALA A 349 -2.94 7.09 2.47
C ALA A 349 -4.12 6.79 1.54
N GLN A 350 -5.28 7.34 1.84
CA GLN A 350 -6.47 7.14 1.02
C GLN A 350 -6.85 8.46 0.35
N ALA A 351 -6.80 8.50 -0.97
CA ALA A 351 -7.32 9.64 -1.71
C ALA A 351 -8.84 9.67 -1.65
N LEU A 352 -9.38 10.79 -1.23
CA LEU A 352 -10.81 11.03 -1.02
C LEU A 352 -11.27 12.19 -1.89
N HIS A 353 -12.31 11.97 -2.68
CA HIS A 353 -12.92 12.99 -3.53
C HIS A 353 -13.88 13.90 -2.74
N PRO A 354 -14.19 15.11 -3.24
CA PRO A 354 -15.10 16.07 -2.57
C PRO A 354 -16.52 15.53 -2.40
N ASP A 355 -16.95 14.56 -3.21
CA ASP A 355 -18.27 13.90 -3.11
C ASP A 355 -18.32 12.81 -2.03
N GLY A 356 -17.20 12.49 -1.40
CA GLY A 356 -17.07 11.48 -0.37
C GLY A 356 -16.80 10.07 -0.91
N SER A 357 -16.54 9.91 -2.20
CA SER A 357 -16.03 8.65 -2.77
C SER A 357 -14.54 8.49 -2.52
N LEU A 358 -14.11 7.26 -2.26
CA LEU A 358 -12.70 6.91 -2.16
C LEU A 358 -12.17 6.61 -3.57
N GLU A 359 -10.97 7.10 -3.86
CA GLU A 359 -10.27 6.68 -5.08
C GLU A 359 -9.86 5.21 -4.92
N ASP A 360 -10.37 4.38 -5.79
CA ASP A 360 -10.17 2.93 -5.68
C ASP A 360 -9.01 2.42 -6.55
N ASP A 361 -8.67 3.09 -7.65
CA ASP A 361 -7.56 2.69 -8.53
C ASP A 361 -6.34 3.62 -8.36
N PHE A 362 -5.31 3.43 -9.16
CA PHE A 362 -4.13 4.30 -9.18
C PHE A 362 -4.50 5.67 -9.75
N LEU A 363 -4.11 6.73 -9.04
CA LEU A 363 -4.30 8.10 -9.49
C LEU A 363 -2.94 8.77 -9.68
N ILE A 364 -2.61 9.05 -10.94
CA ILE A 364 -1.41 9.78 -11.33
C ILE A 364 -1.84 11.03 -12.07
N MET A 365 -1.40 12.19 -11.60
CA MET A 365 -1.62 13.48 -12.26
C MET A 365 -0.27 14.10 -12.64
N GLU A 366 -0.27 14.99 -13.59
CA GLU A 366 0.99 15.57 -14.05
C GLU A 366 0.88 17.06 -14.40
N THR A 367 1.94 17.78 -14.13
CA THR A 367 2.21 19.09 -14.66
C THR A 367 3.34 19.00 -15.72
N ASP A 368 3.78 20.09 -16.27
CA ASP A 368 4.86 20.06 -17.30
C ASP A 368 6.14 19.35 -16.81
N ARG A 369 6.45 19.43 -15.51
CA ARG A 369 7.72 18.97 -14.93
C ARG A 369 7.57 18.02 -13.76
N VAL A 370 6.36 17.81 -13.26
CA VAL A 370 6.14 16.97 -12.10
C VAL A 370 5.09 15.91 -12.40
N VAL A 371 5.41 14.67 -12.10
CA VAL A 371 4.47 13.53 -12.09
C VAL A 371 4.07 13.26 -10.66
N ASN A 372 2.79 13.40 -10.34
CA ASN A 372 2.23 13.26 -8.98
C ASN A 372 1.52 11.92 -8.83
N VAL A 373 2.08 11.00 -8.05
CA VAL A 373 1.44 9.74 -7.68
C VAL A 373 0.58 9.99 -6.43
N LEU A 374 -0.70 10.30 -6.64
CA LEU A 374 -1.63 10.72 -5.58
C LEU A 374 -2.29 9.55 -4.87
N ASN A 375 -2.58 8.47 -5.59
CA ASN A 375 -3.12 7.25 -5.00
C ASN A 375 -2.39 6.03 -5.53
N ALA A 376 -1.78 5.29 -4.62
CA ALA A 376 -1.18 4.00 -4.87
C ALA A 376 -1.69 3.02 -3.81
N ALA A 377 -3.00 2.71 -3.89
CA ALA A 377 -3.66 1.82 -2.95
C ALA A 377 -3.19 0.36 -3.13
N SER A 378 -3.54 -0.52 -2.16
CA SER A 378 -3.30 -1.96 -2.32
C SER A 378 -3.85 -2.43 -3.68
N PRO A 379 -3.05 -3.14 -4.47
CA PRO A 379 -1.84 -3.89 -4.16
C PRO A 379 -0.51 -3.18 -4.48
N ALA A 380 -0.38 -1.89 -4.28
CA ALA A 380 0.76 -1.10 -4.75
C ALA A 380 2.14 -1.68 -4.38
N ALA A 381 2.31 -2.24 -3.18
CA ALA A 381 3.58 -2.85 -2.80
C ALA A 381 3.91 -4.08 -3.65
N THR A 382 2.94 -4.99 -3.87
CA THR A 382 3.08 -6.13 -4.79
C THR A 382 3.35 -5.69 -6.23
N SER A 383 2.76 -4.56 -6.63
CA SER A 383 2.78 -4.04 -8.00
C SER A 383 3.87 -2.99 -8.23
N ALA A 384 4.69 -2.68 -7.23
CA ALA A 384 5.58 -1.52 -7.24
C ALA A 384 6.48 -1.43 -8.48
N LEU A 385 7.06 -2.54 -8.91
CA LEU A 385 7.88 -2.58 -10.12
C LEU A 385 7.08 -2.29 -11.39
N ASN A 386 5.85 -2.76 -11.49
CA ASN A 386 5.00 -2.49 -12.65
C ASN A 386 4.47 -1.06 -12.62
N ILE A 387 4.14 -0.53 -11.46
CA ILE A 387 3.79 0.90 -11.27
C ILE A 387 4.97 1.78 -11.68
N GLY A 388 6.19 1.43 -11.25
CA GLY A 388 7.40 2.13 -11.66
C GLY A 388 7.59 2.12 -13.17
N SER A 389 7.41 0.96 -13.84
CA SER A 389 7.44 0.88 -15.30
C SER A 389 6.37 1.76 -15.95
N LEU A 390 5.14 1.71 -15.45
CA LEU A 390 4.03 2.55 -15.96
C LEU A 390 4.36 4.05 -15.87
N ILE A 391 4.90 4.50 -14.72
CA ILE A 391 5.31 5.91 -14.53
C ILE A 391 6.38 6.29 -15.55
N VAL A 392 7.38 5.42 -15.73
CA VAL A 392 8.48 5.68 -16.67
C VAL A 392 7.98 5.72 -18.12
N GLU A 393 7.27 4.70 -18.56
CA GLU A 393 6.85 4.50 -19.94
C GLU A 393 5.78 5.52 -20.36
N THR A 394 4.81 5.81 -19.49
CA THR A 394 3.67 6.66 -19.85
C THR A 394 3.95 8.14 -19.59
N HIS A 395 4.68 8.47 -18.51
CA HIS A 395 4.78 9.85 -18.04
C HIS A 395 6.17 10.48 -18.21
N LEU A 396 7.24 9.67 -18.33
CA LEU A 396 8.61 10.22 -18.37
C LEU A 396 9.32 10.04 -19.70
N THR A 397 9.03 9.00 -20.47
CA THR A 397 9.77 8.68 -21.72
C THR A 397 9.85 9.86 -22.69
N ASP A 398 8.72 10.46 -23.05
CA ASP A 398 8.67 11.59 -23.99
C ASP A 398 9.34 12.86 -23.44
N ARG A 399 9.25 13.05 -22.12
CA ARG A 399 9.83 14.20 -21.42
C ARG A 399 11.35 14.12 -21.37
N LEU A 400 11.89 12.93 -21.12
CA LEU A 400 13.33 12.67 -21.10
C LEU A 400 13.94 12.78 -22.51
N ALA A 401 13.24 12.27 -23.54
CA ALA A 401 13.67 12.38 -24.93
C ALA A 401 13.78 13.84 -25.40
N ARG A 402 12.78 14.69 -25.10
CA ARG A 402 12.80 16.13 -25.42
C ARG A 402 13.97 16.86 -24.74
N THR A 403 14.37 16.39 -23.58
CA THR A 403 15.43 17.01 -22.79
C THR A 403 16.82 16.69 -23.34
N GLN A 404 17.03 15.50 -23.91
CA GLN A 404 18.28 15.12 -24.57
C GLN A 404 18.52 15.89 -25.86
N VAL A 405 17.47 16.21 -26.63
CA VAL A 405 17.55 16.98 -27.86
C VAL A 405 17.87 18.48 -27.62
N ALA A 406 17.42 19.04 -26.50
CA ALA A 406 17.65 20.45 -26.15
C ALA A 406 19.07 20.70 -25.55
N GLY A 407 19.82 19.67 -25.20
CA GLY A 407 21.17 19.74 -24.64
C GLY A 407 22.29 19.37 -25.62
N ALA A 408 21.94 18.94 -26.81
CA ALA A 408 22.88 18.68 -27.93
C ALA A 408 22.93 19.88 -28.89
#